data_3686cc23ccdb2af0d2a599f50ff4b080
#
_entry.id   3686cc23ccdb2af0d2a599f50ff4b080
#
_cell.length_a   1.000
_cell.length_b   1.000
_cell.length_c   1.000
_cell.angle_alpha   90.00
_cell.angle_beta   90.00
_cell.angle_gamma   90.00
#
_symmetry.space_group_name_H-M   'P 1'
#
loop_
_entity.id
_entity.type
_entity.pdbx_description
1 polymer ?
#
loop_
_entity_poly.entity_id
_entity_poly.type
_entity_poly.pdbx_seq_one_letter_code
_entity_poly.pdbx_strand_id
1 'polypeptide(L)'
;SSKKLYERGMTSIASETVCYPGKMVHGHIQSLIDKGVKTIFYPAVTHEYREDKTSDNHYNCPVVISYSEIIKNNVPDLKKKNIKFINPFMTLNDKENLKDRLCQVFSYYFADLNISKSEIRDAVDAAKEEEFAFKADIRRAGEEAVEKIQKENLKGIVLAGRPYHLDPEINHGMPELINSLDMAVLTEDSICHLAQVQRPLRVVDQWVYHSRLYKAAEFVKKYDNIELVQLNSF
;
A
#
# COMPACT_ATOMS: atom_id res chain seq x y z
N SER A 1 -12.62 -3.87 0.50
CA SER A 1 -13.03 -3.96 1.90
C SER A 1 -14.55 -4.07 2.03
N SER A 2 -15.08 -4.32 3.22
CA SER A 2 -16.52 -4.33 3.46
C SER A 2 -16.83 -4.17 4.95
N LYS A 3 -17.96 -3.55 5.27
CA LYS A 3 -18.50 -3.43 6.62
C LYS A 3 -18.55 -4.80 7.32
N LYS A 4 -18.98 -5.84 6.62
CA LYS A 4 -19.04 -7.23 7.15
C LYS A 4 -17.68 -7.76 7.59
N LEU A 5 -16.62 -7.40 6.88
CA LEU A 5 -15.25 -7.80 7.24
C LEU A 5 -14.75 -7.01 8.46
N TYR A 6 -15.05 -5.72 8.52
CA TYR A 6 -14.77 -4.90 9.71
C TYR A 6 -15.42 -5.49 10.97
N GLU A 7 -16.71 -5.80 10.91
CA GLU A 7 -17.47 -6.36 12.04
C GLU A 7 -16.86 -7.66 12.59
N ARG A 8 -16.30 -8.51 11.71
CA ARG A 8 -15.61 -9.75 12.13
C ARG A 8 -14.39 -9.50 13.00
N GLY A 9 -13.66 -8.43 12.76
CA GLY A 9 -12.43 -8.10 13.49
C GLY A 9 -12.63 -7.19 14.69
N MET A 10 -13.80 -6.60 14.84
CA MET A 10 -14.06 -5.47 15.73
C MET A 10 -13.66 -5.73 17.20
N THR A 11 -13.86 -6.96 17.69
CA THR A 11 -13.55 -7.32 19.09
C THR A 11 -12.06 -7.37 19.43
N SER A 12 -11.18 -7.39 18.42
CA SER A 12 -9.73 -7.45 18.60
C SER A 12 -9.01 -6.13 18.22
N ILE A 13 -9.74 -5.12 17.76
CA ILE A 13 -9.18 -3.80 17.45
C ILE A 13 -8.72 -3.12 18.72
N ALA A 14 -7.42 -2.82 18.79
CA ALA A 14 -6.78 -2.29 19.99
C ALA A 14 -7.04 -0.78 20.22
N SER A 15 -7.41 -0.03 19.18
CA SER A 15 -7.63 1.41 19.26
C SER A 15 -8.70 1.88 18.27
N GLU A 16 -9.62 2.68 18.76
CA GLU A 16 -10.66 3.36 17.96
C GLU A 16 -10.05 4.38 16.99
N THR A 17 -8.92 4.98 17.34
CA THR A 17 -8.28 6.05 16.58
C THR A 17 -7.35 5.56 15.47
N VAL A 18 -7.13 4.23 15.33
CA VAL A 18 -6.32 3.70 14.24
C VAL A 18 -7.06 3.87 12.90
N CYS A 19 -6.30 4.08 11.82
CA CYS A 19 -6.86 4.21 10.48
C CYS A 19 -7.67 2.97 10.06
N TYR A 20 -8.59 3.15 9.11
CA TYR A 20 -9.49 2.09 8.65
C TYR A 20 -8.76 0.82 8.20
N PRO A 21 -7.66 0.85 7.42
CA PRO A 21 -6.89 -0.35 7.10
C PRO A 21 -6.36 -1.08 8.34
N GLY A 22 -5.93 -0.34 9.35
CA GLY A 22 -5.50 -0.92 10.63
C GLY A 22 -6.61 -1.68 11.36
N LYS A 23 -7.86 -1.26 11.18
CA LYS A 23 -9.03 -1.99 11.68
C LYS A 23 -9.37 -3.19 10.80
N MET A 24 -9.33 -3.01 9.47
CA MET A 24 -9.69 -4.04 8.50
C MET A 24 -8.82 -5.28 8.56
N VAL A 25 -7.53 -5.15 8.88
CA VAL A 25 -6.62 -6.28 8.98
C VAL A 25 -7.06 -7.30 10.03
N HIS A 26 -7.69 -6.85 11.12
CA HIS A 26 -8.26 -7.74 12.14
C HIS A 26 -9.37 -8.64 11.55
N GLY A 27 -10.23 -8.09 10.72
CA GLY A 27 -11.28 -8.84 10.02
C GLY A 27 -10.71 -9.83 9.01
N HIS A 28 -9.67 -9.46 8.27
CA HIS A 28 -8.99 -10.38 7.34
C HIS A 28 -8.39 -11.56 8.09
N ILE A 29 -7.69 -11.33 9.19
CA ILE A 29 -7.11 -12.40 10.01
C ILE A 29 -8.20 -13.28 10.60
N GLN A 30 -9.27 -12.70 11.16
CA GLN A 30 -10.39 -13.49 11.69
C GLN A 30 -11.05 -14.33 10.58
N SER A 31 -11.18 -13.80 9.37
CA SER A 31 -11.72 -14.56 8.23
C SER A 31 -10.86 -15.77 7.86
N LEU A 32 -9.52 -15.66 7.93
CA LEU A 32 -8.62 -16.80 7.72
C LEU A 32 -8.77 -17.84 8.84
N ILE A 33 -8.89 -17.40 10.08
CA ILE A 33 -9.10 -18.26 11.25
C ILE A 33 -10.42 -19.02 11.11
N ASP A 34 -11.50 -18.36 10.72
CA ASP A 34 -12.83 -18.97 10.53
C ASP A 34 -12.84 -20.00 9.40
N LYS A 35 -11.99 -19.82 8.38
CA LYS A 35 -11.78 -20.79 7.30
C LYS A 35 -10.91 -21.99 7.71
N GLY A 36 -10.43 -22.02 8.95
CA GLY A 36 -9.63 -23.13 9.48
C GLY A 36 -8.15 -23.12 9.09
N VAL A 37 -7.63 -21.98 8.60
CA VAL A 37 -6.21 -21.82 8.28
C VAL A 37 -5.35 -22.06 9.52
N LYS A 38 -4.30 -22.87 9.39
CA LYS A 38 -3.40 -23.26 10.50
C LYS A 38 -2.08 -22.50 10.52
N THR A 39 -1.69 -21.91 9.39
CA THR A 39 -0.46 -21.12 9.29
C THR A 39 -0.78 -19.80 8.59
N ILE A 40 -0.41 -18.70 9.22
CA ILE A 40 -0.57 -17.35 8.67
C ILE A 40 0.83 -16.73 8.59
N PHE A 41 1.24 -16.32 7.39
CA PHE A 41 2.46 -15.56 7.16
C PHE A 41 2.08 -14.10 6.93
N TYR A 42 2.48 -13.24 7.87
CA TYR A 42 2.16 -11.81 7.81
C TYR A 42 3.35 -10.98 8.28
N PRO A 43 4.28 -10.62 7.38
CA PRO A 43 5.49 -9.89 7.74
C PRO A 43 5.23 -8.46 8.17
N ALA A 44 6.12 -7.92 9.00
CA ALA A 44 6.23 -6.50 9.32
C ALA A 44 7.15 -5.84 8.28
N VAL A 45 6.58 -5.10 7.32
CA VAL A 45 7.35 -4.45 6.25
C VAL A 45 7.73 -3.05 6.67
N THR A 46 9.03 -2.81 6.86
CA THR A 46 9.56 -1.53 7.37
C THR A 46 9.79 -0.49 6.28
N HIS A 47 10.33 -0.92 5.15
CA HIS A 47 10.69 -0.04 4.03
C HIS A 47 10.12 -0.59 2.73
N GLU A 48 9.62 0.32 1.92
CA GLU A 48 9.22 0.06 0.54
C GLU A 48 10.36 0.36 -0.44
N TYR A 49 10.14 0.00 -1.71
CA TYR A 49 11.01 0.43 -2.79
C TYR A 49 11.06 1.97 -2.84
N ARG A 50 12.27 2.53 -2.93
CA ARG A 50 12.47 3.98 -2.99
C ARG A 50 12.11 4.50 -4.38
N GLU A 51 10.88 4.98 -4.53
CA GLU A 51 10.37 5.53 -5.79
C GLU A 51 10.98 6.90 -6.14
N ASP A 52 11.31 7.68 -5.13
CA ASP A 52 12.02 8.95 -5.28
C ASP A 52 13.40 8.87 -4.65
N LYS A 53 14.44 8.84 -5.51
CA LYS A 53 15.84 8.74 -5.05
C LYS A 53 16.31 9.95 -4.25
N THR A 54 15.61 11.08 -4.35
CA THR A 54 15.94 12.34 -3.68
C THR A 54 15.20 12.54 -2.37
N SER A 55 14.23 11.66 -2.03
CA SER A 55 13.53 11.71 -0.74
C SER A 55 14.46 11.37 0.43
N ASP A 56 14.18 11.92 1.62
CA ASP A 56 15.00 11.66 2.81
C ASP A 56 14.95 10.20 3.21
N ASN A 57 13.77 9.58 3.12
CA ASN A 57 13.60 8.15 3.43
C ASN A 57 12.41 7.54 2.67
N HIS A 58 12.16 6.25 2.87
CA HIS A 58 11.11 5.47 2.19
C HIS A 58 10.48 4.43 3.14
N TYR A 59 10.27 4.83 4.39
CA TYR A 59 9.57 4.02 5.38
C TYR A 59 8.11 3.80 4.99
N ASN A 60 7.58 2.66 5.43
CA ASN A 60 6.14 2.50 5.56
C ASN A 60 5.59 3.33 6.72
N CYS A 61 4.29 3.55 6.73
CA CYS A 61 3.59 4.11 7.86
C CYS A 61 3.83 3.26 9.12
N PRO A 62 4.06 3.87 10.30
CA PRO A 62 4.24 3.12 11.56
C PRO A 62 3.13 2.11 11.86
N VAL A 63 1.88 2.43 11.49
CA VAL A 63 0.75 1.49 11.64
C VAL A 63 0.94 0.26 10.74
N VAL A 64 1.37 0.43 9.48
CA VAL A 64 1.66 -0.69 8.57
C VAL A 64 2.80 -1.55 9.11
N ILE A 65 3.87 -0.93 9.61
CA ILE A 65 5.01 -1.65 10.20
C ILE A 65 4.57 -2.49 11.40
N SER A 66 3.62 -2.00 12.19
CA SER A 66 3.20 -2.64 13.44
C SER A 66 2.01 -3.61 13.27
N TYR A 67 1.33 -3.67 12.13
CA TYR A 67 0.12 -4.49 11.94
C TYR A 67 0.27 -5.93 12.45
N SER A 68 1.34 -6.60 12.05
CA SER A 68 1.53 -8.01 12.38
C SER A 68 1.76 -8.23 13.88
N GLU A 69 2.46 -7.32 14.56
CA GLU A 69 2.68 -7.38 16.01
C GLU A 69 1.37 -7.08 16.78
N ILE A 70 0.60 -6.09 16.33
CA ILE A 70 -0.70 -5.77 16.93
C ILE A 70 -1.63 -6.98 16.82
N ILE A 71 -1.74 -7.59 15.64
CA ILE A 71 -2.54 -8.79 15.41
C ILE A 71 -2.13 -9.93 16.33
N LYS A 72 -0.83 -10.24 16.38
CA LYS A 72 -0.28 -11.32 17.19
C LYS A 72 -0.66 -11.20 18.67
N ASN A 73 -0.71 -9.97 19.17
CA ASN A 73 -0.96 -9.70 20.58
C ASN A 73 -2.45 -9.47 20.91
N ASN A 74 -3.28 -9.07 19.95
CA ASN A 74 -4.67 -8.68 20.19
C ASN A 74 -5.72 -9.65 19.62
N VAL A 75 -5.33 -10.68 18.85
CA VAL A 75 -6.26 -11.70 18.34
C VAL A 75 -6.11 -12.99 19.15
N PRO A 76 -6.97 -13.22 20.17
CA PRO A 76 -6.84 -14.34 21.09
C PRO A 76 -6.95 -15.71 20.41
N ASP A 77 -7.71 -15.77 19.31
CA ASP A 77 -7.95 -17.02 18.56
C ASP A 77 -6.69 -17.59 17.92
N LEU A 78 -5.67 -16.78 17.67
CA LEU A 78 -4.36 -17.27 17.20
C LEU A 78 -3.78 -18.29 18.19
N LYS A 79 -3.83 -17.97 19.49
CA LYS A 79 -3.35 -18.87 20.55
C LYS A 79 -4.36 -19.98 20.84
N LYS A 80 -5.66 -19.67 21.00
CA LYS A 80 -6.70 -20.62 21.34
C LYS A 80 -6.84 -21.76 20.33
N LYS A 81 -6.68 -21.45 19.04
CA LYS A 81 -6.79 -22.43 17.94
C LYS A 81 -5.45 -22.97 17.47
N ASN A 82 -4.36 -22.65 18.22
CA ASN A 82 -2.98 -23.07 17.93
C ASN A 82 -2.56 -22.77 16.47
N ILE A 83 -2.76 -21.52 16.05
CA ILE A 83 -2.40 -21.07 14.69
C ILE A 83 -0.94 -20.62 14.69
N LYS A 84 -0.14 -21.17 13.77
CA LYS A 84 1.25 -20.76 13.52
C LYS A 84 1.23 -19.39 12.85
N PHE A 85 1.48 -18.32 13.62
CA PHE A 85 1.51 -16.96 13.13
C PHE A 85 2.97 -16.49 12.95
N ILE A 86 3.38 -16.27 11.72
CA ILE A 86 4.77 -15.98 11.31
C ILE A 86 4.83 -14.54 10.84
N ASN A 87 5.50 -13.67 11.61
CA ASN A 87 5.53 -12.23 11.37
C ASN A 87 6.96 -11.66 11.41
N PRO A 88 7.85 -12.10 10.51
CA PRO A 88 9.22 -11.59 10.47
C PRO A 88 9.26 -10.13 10.02
N PHE A 89 10.24 -9.38 10.52
CA PHE A 89 10.58 -8.09 9.95
C PHE A 89 11.25 -8.28 8.59
N MET A 90 10.80 -7.49 7.61
CA MET A 90 11.29 -7.50 6.22
C MET A 90 11.40 -6.09 5.68
N THR A 91 12.14 -5.96 4.60
CA THR A 91 12.21 -4.74 3.80
C THR A 91 12.05 -5.11 2.32
N LEU A 92 11.35 -4.28 1.54
CA LEU A 92 11.13 -4.49 0.11
C LEU A 92 12.05 -3.62 -0.76
N ASN A 93 12.85 -2.76 -0.14
CA ASN A 93 13.70 -1.80 -0.85
C ASN A 93 14.90 -2.42 -1.56
N ASP A 94 15.41 -3.53 -1.06
CA ASP A 94 16.56 -4.24 -1.60
C ASP A 94 16.19 -5.69 -1.91
N LYS A 95 16.23 -6.03 -3.20
CA LYS A 95 15.82 -7.35 -3.69
C LYS A 95 16.70 -8.48 -3.15
N GLU A 96 18.00 -8.27 -3.05
CA GLU A 96 18.92 -9.32 -2.58
C GLU A 96 18.77 -9.55 -1.07
N ASN A 97 18.64 -8.48 -0.28
CA ASN A 97 18.32 -8.60 1.13
C ASN A 97 16.97 -9.30 1.37
N LEU A 98 15.95 -9.01 0.55
CA LEU A 98 14.65 -9.69 0.62
C LEU A 98 14.78 -11.19 0.34
N LYS A 99 15.53 -11.58 -0.72
CA LYS A 99 15.81 -12.98 -1.06
C LYS A 99 16.48 -13.71 0.11
N ASP A 100 17.54 -13.13 0.64
CA ASP A 100 18.28 -13.73 1.75
C ASP A 100 17.41 -13.86 3.01
N ARG A 101 16.61 -12.83 3.32
CA ARG A 101 15.69 -12.85 4.44
C ARG A 101 14.61 -13.92 4.29
N LEU A 102 14.02 -14.06 3.11
CA LEU A 102 13.04 -15.10 2.83
C LEU A 102 13.67 -16.50 2.91
N CYS A 103 14.87 -16.69 2.38
CA CYS A 103 15.58 -17.97 2.54
C CYS A 103 15.76 -18.34 4.03
N GLN A 104 16.12 -17.38 4.90
CA GLN A 104 16.22 -17.62 6.35
C GLN A 104 14.87 -17.99 6.96
N VAL A 105 13.82 -17.25 6.62
CA VAL A 105 12.47 -17.47 7.13
C VAL A 105 11.95 -18.85 6.71
N PHE A 106 12.08 -19.20 5.44
CA PHE A 106 11.64 -20.50 4.94
C PHE A 106 12.43 -21.66 5.53
N SER A 107 13.75 -21.53 5.66
CA SER A 107 14.57 -22.55 6.31
C SER A 107 14.20 -22.76 7.76
N TYR A 108 13.74 -21.74 8.49
CA TYR A 108 13.38 -21.84 9.90
C TYR A 108 11.93 -22.29 10.11
N TYR A 109 10.98 -21.71 9.40
CA TYR A 109 9.54 -21.93 9.67
C TYR A 109 8.89 -23.00 8.79
N PHE A 110 9.50 -23.31 7.63
CA PHE A 110 8.94 -24.16 6.58
C PHE A 110 9.94 -25.19 6.04
N ALA A 111 10.87 -25.63 6.90
CA ALA A 111 11.88 -26.61 6.51
C ALA A 111 11.30 -27.93 5.96
N ASP A 112 10.12 -28.30 6.46
CA ASP A 112 9.36 -29.47 6.04
C ASP A 112 8.85 -29.42 4.59
N LEU A 113 8.75 -28.24 4.02
CA LEU A 113 8.35 -28.07 2.61
C LEU A 113 9.47 -28.34 1.61
N ASN A 114 10.72 -28.45 2.07
CA ASN A 114 11.91 -28.72 1.24
C ASN A 114 12.08 -27.77 0.04
N ILE A 115 11.65 -26.50 0.20
CA ILE A 115 11.80 -25.48 -0.86
C ILE A 115 13.25 -25.04 -0.93
N SER A 116 13.85 -25.12 -2.12
CA SER A 116 15.24 -24.74 -2.34
C SER A 116 15.42 -23.21 -2.28
N LYS A 117 16.64 -22.77 -1.95
CA LYS A 117 16.98 -21.35 -1.98
C LYS A 117 16.83 -20.75 -3.40
N SER A 118 17.06 -21.52 -4.44
CA SER A 118 16.88 -21.08 -5.83
C SER A 118 15.41 -20.75 -6.09
N GLU A 119 14.49 -21.64 -5.76
CA GLU A 119 13.05 -21.43 -5.93
C GLU A 119 12.57 -20.16 -5.21
N ILE A 120 13.05 -19.91 -3.97
CA ILE A 120 12.71 -18.70 -3.23
C ILE A 120 13.21 -17.45 -3.95
N ARG A 121 14.46 -17.49 -4.44
CA ARG A 121 15.08 -16.36 -5.14
C ARG A 121 14.39 -16.07 -6.47
N ASP A 122 14.07 -17.10 -7.23
CA ASP A 122 13.35 -17.00 -8.50
C ASP A 122 11.93 -16.46 -8.30
N ALA A 123 11.24 -16.87 -7.22
CA ALA A 123 9.94 -16.35 -6.86
C ALA A 123 9.98 -14.86 -6.49
N VAL A 124 11.03 -14.39 -5.81
CA VAL A 124 11.22 -12.96 -5.52
C VAL A 124 11.48 -12.17 -6.80
N ASP A 125 12.26 -12.72 -7.73
CA ASP A 125 12.52 -12.07 -9.03
C ASP A 125 11.22 -11.91 -9.81
N ALA A 126 10.45 -12.98 -9.97
CA ALA A 126 9.16 -12.95 -10.66
C ALA A 126 8.16 -11.98 -10.00
N ALA A 127 8.08 -11.97 -8.66
CA ALA A 127 7.21 -11.05 -7.93
C ALA A 127 7.60 -9.58 -8.14
N LYS A 128 8.89 -9.28 -8.20
CA LYS A 128 9.37 -7.92 -8.46
C LYS A 128 9.13 -7.47 -9.90
N GLU A 129 9.30 -8.35 -10.86
CA GLU A 129 8.97 -8.08 -12.27
C GLU A 129 7.48 -7.73 -12.42
N GLU A 130 6.60 -8.51 -11.82
CA GLU A 130 5.16 -8.26 -11.84
C GLU A 130 4.78 -6.96 -11.13
N GLU A 131 5.38 -6.66 -9.97
CA GLU A 131 5.18 -5.38 -9.26
C GLU A 131 5.53 -4.19 -10.15
N PHE A 132 6.66 -4.26 -10.84
CA PHE A 132 7.09 -3.16 -11.73
C PHE A 132 6.23 -3.07 -12.99
N ALA A 133 5.79 -4.19 -13.57
CA ALA A 133 4.86 -4.21 -14.69
C ALA A 133 3.52 -3.57 -14.31
N PHE A 134 2.96 -3.95 -13.18
CA PHE A 134 1.74 -3.35 -12.64
C PHE A 134 1.85 -1.83 -12.45
N LYS A 135 2.96 -1.36 -11.84
CA LYS A 135 3.21 0.08 -11.68
C LYS A 135 3.37 0.80 -13.00
N ALA A 136 3.99 0.15 -13.99
CA ALA A 136 4.12 0.71 -15.34
C ALA A 136 2.77 0.85 -16.04
N ASP A 137 1.87 -0.11 -15.87
CA ASP A 137 0.52 -0.06 -16.43
C ASP A 137 -0.31 1.09 -15.83
N ILE A 138 -0.25 1.29 -14.51
CA ILE A 138 -0.90 2.43 -13.84
C ILE A 138 -0.37 3.76 -14.39
N ARG A 139 0.93 3.91 -14.54
CA ARG A 139 1.57 5.11 -15.07
C ARG A 139 1.16 5.39 -16.51
N ARG A 140 1.18 4.34 -17.36
CA ARG A 140 0.73 4.46 -18.75
C ARG A 140 -0.73 4.92 -18.82
N ALA A 141 -1.62 4.32 -18.03
CA ALA A 141 -3.03 4.74 -17.98
C ALA A 141 -3.17 6.20 -17.52
N GLY A 142 -2.33 6.66 -16.59
CA GLY A 142 -2.28 8.06 -16.16
C GLY A 142 -1.82 9.00 -17.27
N GLU A 143 -0.77 8.63 -18.01
CA GLU A 143 -0.27 9.40 -19.16
C GLU A 143 -1.33 9.53 -20.25
N GLU A 144 -1.97 8.42 -20.64
CA GLU A 144 -3.07 8.40 -21.61
C GLU A 144 -4.24 9.28 -21.17
N ALA A 145 -4.59 9.26 -19.89
CA ALA A 145 -5.66 10.09 -19.34
C ALA A 145 -5.28 11.58 -19.36
N VAL A 146 -4.04 11.95 -19.04
CA VAL A 146 -3.54 13.33 -19.12
C VAL A 146 -3.56 13.82 -20.56
N GLU A 147 -3.10 13.03 -21.52
CA GLU A 147 -3.16 13.37 -22.94
C GLU A 147 -4.60 13.64 -23.40
N LYS A 148 -5.54 12.78 -22.99
CA LYS A 148 -6.96 12.97 -23.30
C LYS A 148 -7.53 14.25 -22.71
N ILE A 149 -7.23 14.52 -21.42
CA ILE A 149 -7.65 15.75 -20.73
C ILE A 149 -7.19 16.98 -21.51
N GLN A 150 -5.93 17.00 -21.95
CA GLN A 150 -5.37 18.13 -22.69
C GLN A 150 -5.96 18.26 -24.11
N LYS A 151 -6.05 17.14 -24.85
CA LYS A 151 -6.56 17.10 -26.22
C LYS A 151 -8.03 17.52 -26.33
N GLU A 152 -8.85 17.10 -25.37
CA GLU A 152 -10.29 17.37 -25.37
C GLU A 152 -10.66 18.59 -24.51
N ASN A 153 -9.67 19.29 -23.96
CA ASN A 153 -9.85 20.44 -23.06
C ASN A 153 -10.81 20.16 -21.90
N LEU A 154 -10.68 18.97 -21.31
CA LEU A 154 -11.46 18.56 -20.14
C LEU A 154 -10.89 19.19 -18.86
N LYS A 155 -11.70 19.19 -17.81
CA LYS A 155 -11.19 19.40 -16.45
C LYS A 155 -10.77 18.08 -15.85
N GLY A 156 -9.70 18.10 -15.04
CA GLY A 156 -9.19 16.92 -14.35
C GLY A 156 -9.00 17.15 -12.85
N ILE A 157 -9.23 16.13 -12.06
CA ILE A 157 -8.93 16.11 -10.62
C ILE A 157 -7.92 15.02 -10.35
N VAL A 158 -6.79 15.38 -9.76
CA VAL A 158 -5.90 14.41 -9.11
C VAL A 158 -6.44 14.14 -7.71
N LEU A 159 -7.06 12.99 -7.54
CA LEU A 159 -7.57 12.54 -6.25
C LEU A 159 -6.40 11.94 -5.46
N ALA A 160 -5.81 12.73 -4.60
CA ALA A 160 -4.63 12.40 -3.84
C ALA A 160 -4.99 11.99 -2.41
N GLY A 161 -4.22 11.08 -1.83
CA GLY A 161 -4.43 10.62 -0.48
C GLY A 161 -3.45 9.52 -0.09
N ARG A 162 -3.74 8.84 0.98
CA ARG A 162 -3.03 7.60 1.31
C ARG A 162 -3.55 6.48 0.41
N PRO A 163 -2.78 5.41 0.14
CA PRO A 163 -3.18 4.35 -0.81
C PRO A 163 -4.58 3.77 -0.56
N TYR A 164 -5.01 3.71 0.69
CA TYR A 164 -6.33 3.17 1.05
C TYR A 164 -7.51 4.09 0.72
N HIS A 165 -7.29 5.37 0.39
CA HIS A 165 -8.36 6.27 -0.05
C HIS A 165 -8.91 5.90 -1.44
N LEU A 166 -8.25 4.99 -2.17
CA LEU A 166 -8.78 4.43 -3.42
C LEU A 166 -9.84 3.34 -3.21
N ASP A 167 -9.97 2.84 -1.98
CA ASP A 167 -11.00 1.84 -1.64
C ASP A 167 -12.39 2.47 -1.66
N PRO A 168 -13.36 1.92 -2.42
CA PRO A 168 -14.71 2.48 -2.54
C PRO A 168 -15.47 2.61 -1.20
N GLU A 169 -15.20 1.74 -0.23
CA GLU A 169 -15.78 1.82 1.11
C GLU A 169 -15.27 3.04 1.88
N ILE A 170 -14.06 3.51 1.57
CA ILE A 170 -13.41 4.63 2.26
C ILE A 170 -13.67 5.95 1.54
N ASN A 171 -13.64 5.97 0.21
CA ASN A 171 -13.83 7.20 -0.56
C ASN A 171 -15.30 7.59 -0.77
N HIS A 172 -16.24 6.70 -0.41
CA HIS A 172 -17.69 6.95 -0.46
C HIS A 172 -18.21 7.43 -1.82
N GLY A 173 -17.65 6.92 -2.92
CA GLY A 173 -18.06 7.29 -4.27
C GLY A 173 -17.51 8.65 -4.75
N MET A 174 -16.43 9.13 -4.16
CA MET A 174 -15.81 10.40 -4.58
C MET A 174 -15.38 10.41 -6.06
N PRO A 175 -14.75 9.36 -6.61
CA PRO A 175 -14.44 9.30 -8.04
C PRO A 175 -15.67 9.40 -8.93
N GLU A 176 -16.75 8.71 -8.57
CA GLU A 176 -18.01 8.71 -9.30
C GLU A 176 -18.68 10.09 -9.25
N LEU A 177 -18.63 10.77 -8.10
CA LEU A 177 -19.13 12.12 -7.97
C LEU A 177 -18.35 13.09 -8.90
N ILE A 178 -17.03 13.03 -8.91
CA ILE A 178 -16.19 13.87 -9.76
C ILE A 178 -16.51 13.63 -11.24
N ASN A 179 -16.61 12.36 -11.64
CA ASN A 179 -16.98 12.01 -13.01
C ASN A 179 -18.38 12.50 -13.39
N SER A 180 -19.33 12.51 -12.45
CA SER A 180 -20.70 13.02 -12.69
C SER A 180 -20.75 14.55 -12.92
N LEU A 181 -19.67 15.25 -12.61
CA LEU A 181 -19.47 16.68 -12.86
C LEU A 181 -18.68 16.95 -14.15
N ASP A 182 -18.59 15.97 -15.04
CA ASP A 182 -17.84 16.00 -16.29
C ASP A 182 -16.34 16.29 -16.11
N MET A 183 -15.77 15.84 -15.01
CA MET A 183 -14.34 15.96 -14.73
C MET A 183 -13.67 14.58 -14.74
N ALA A 184 -12.47 14.50 -15.32
CA ALA A 184 -11.66 13.29 -15.29
C ALA A 184 -11.01 13.10 -13.90
N VAL A 185 -10.85 11.84 -13.47
CA VAL A 185 -10.18 11.49 -12.21
C VAL A 185 -8.84 10.83 -12.50
N LEU A 186 -7.80 11.32 -11.86
CA LEU A 186 -6.45 10.77 -11.83
C LEU A 186 -6.09 10.41 -10.39
N THR A 187 -5.20 9.44 -10.20
CA THR A 187 -4.65 9.11 -8.88
C THR A 187 -3.19 9.59 -8.78
N GLU A 188 -2.69 9.83 -7.56
CA GLU A 188 -1.33 10.33 -7.37
C GLU A 188 -0.27 9.37 -7.93
N ASP A 189 -0.47 8.05 -7.82
CA ASP A 189 0.46 7.03 -8.30
C ASP A 189 0.49 6.91 -9.83
N SER A 190 -0.61 7.30 -10.50
CA SER A 190 -0.70 7.28 -11.96
C SER A 190 0.09 8.42 -12.63
N ILE A 191 0.35 9.54 -11.92
CA ILE A 191 0.93 10.76 -12.51
C ILE A 191 2.19 11.30 -11.79
N CYS A 192 2.49 10.83 -10.58
CA CYS A 192 3.58 11.39 -9.78
C CYS A 192 4.96 11.27 -10.45
N HIS A 193 5.16 10.30 -11.34
CA HIS A 193 6.40 10.12 -12.10
C HIS A 193 6.64 11.25 -13.14
N LEU A 194 5.60 12.00 -13.52
CA LEU A 194 5.65 13.11 -14.46
C LEU A 194 6.15 14.42 -13.83
N ALA A 195 6.42 14.43 -12.53
CA ALA A 195 6.90 15.61 -11.83
C ALA A 195 8.10 15.31 -10.91
N GLN A 196 8.87 16.35 -10.63
CA GLN A 196 10.01 16.31 -9.70
C GLN A 196 9.80 17.37 -8.62
N VAL A 197 10.15 17.00 -7.40
CA VAL A 197 10.05 17.89 -6.23
C VAL A 197 11.40 18.47 -5.91
N GLN A 198 11.48 19.80 -5.76
CA GLN A 198 12.69 20.46 -5.30
C GLN A 198 12.88 20.23 -3.80
N ARG A 199 14.08 19.85 -3.40
CA ARG A 199 14.45 19.59 -2.01
C ARG A 199 15.56 20.55 -1.56
N PRO A 200 15.70 20.81 -0.24
CA PRO A 200 14.99 20.20 0.87
C PRO A 200 13.53 20.70 1.01
N LEU A 201 12.64 19.82 1.45
CA LEU A 201 11.29 20.20 1.83
C LEU A 201 11.25 20.83 3.24
N ARG A 202 10.27 21.70 3.48
CA ARG A 202 10.00 22.27 4.83
C ARG A 202 9.19 21.33 5.73
N VAL A 203 8.83 20.15 5.22
CA VAL A 203 8.01 19.13 5.89
C VAL A 203 8.73 17.79 5.88
N VAL A 204 8.26 16.88 6.71
CA VAL A 204 8.84 15.54 6.83
C VAL A 204 8.68 14.76 5.52
N ASP A 205 9.79 14.23 5.00
CA ASP A 205 9.88 13.49 3.73
C ASP A 205 10.47 12.09 3.95
N GLN A 206 9.87 11.32 4.85
CA GLN A 206 10.40 10.01 5.24
C GLN A 206 9.53 8.82 4.87
N TRP A 207 8.28 9.03 4.45
CA TRP A 207 7.37 7.96 4.04
C TRP A 207 7.21 7.91 2.53
N VAL A 208 7.24 6.71 1.96
CA VAL A 208 7.21 6.51 0.50
C VAL A 208 6.00 7.15 -0.17
N TYR A 209 4.82 7.01 0.41
CA TYR A 209 3.59 7.55 -0.18
C TYR A 209 3.48 9.08 -0.07
N HIS A 210 4.14 9.74 0.89
CA HIS A 210 4.19 11.20 0.95
C HIS A 210 4.96 11.79 -0.22
N SER A 211 6.04 11.14 -0.65
CA SER A 211 6.78 11.56 -1.84
C SER A 211 5.89 11.57 -3.09
N ARG A 212 4.94 10.65 -3.22
CA ARG A 212 3.95 10.67 -4.32
C ARG A 212 3.03 11.88 -4.23
N LEU A 213 2.52 12.22 -3.02
CA LEU A 213 1.65 13.38 -2.81
C LEU A 213 2.36 14.69 -3.17
N TYR A 214 3.62 14.85 -2.77
CA TYR A 214 4.41 16.03 -3.11
C TYR A 214 4.62 16.15 -4.63
N LYS A 215 4.91 15.03 -5.31
CA LYS A 215 5.04 14.99 -6.76
C LYS A 215 3.72 15.28 -7.46
N ALA A 216 2.60 14.77 -6.95
CA ALA A 216 1.28 15.07 -7.49
C ALA A 216 0.95 16.57 -7.38
N ALA A 217 1.31 17.19 -6.25
CA ALA A 217 1.16 18.64 -6.08
C ALA A 217 2.03 19.46 -7.06
N GLU A 218 3.25 19.01 -7.34
CA GLU A 218 4.10 19.63 -8.36
C GLU A 218 3.59 19.38 -9.78
N PHE A 219 2.97 18.23 -10.02
CA PHE A 219 2.40 17.89 -11.33
C PHE A 219 1.27 18.84 -11.72
N VAL A 220 0.30 19.08 -10.84
CA VAL A 220 -0.87 19.91 -11.16
C VAL A 220 -0.51 21.37 -11.48
N LYS A 221 0.60 21.88 -10.97
CA LYS A 221 1.08 23.24 -11.30
C LYS A 221 1.41 23.44 -12.78
N LYS A 222 1.54 22.37 -13.55
CA LYS A 222 1.86 22.43 -14.99
C LYS A 222 0.64 22.65 -15.86
N TYR A 223 -0.57 22.60 -15.29
CA TYR A 223 -1.82 22.59 -16.04
C TYR A 223 -2.87 23.49 -15.37
N ASP A 224 -3.50 24.35 -16.13
CA ASP A 224 -4.54 25.25 -15.63
C ASP A 224 -5.91 24.55 -15.48
N ASN A 225 -6.06 23.38 -16.08
CA ASN A 225 -7.30 22.59 -16.10
C ASN A 225 -7.26 21.30 -15.27
N ILE A 226 -6.20 21.12 -14.48
CA ILE A 226 -6.07 19.96 -13.55
C ILE A 226 -5.84 20.49 -12.14
N GLU A 227 -6.71 20.10 -11.22
CA GLU A 227 -6.64 20.46 -9.81
C GLU A 227 -6.31 19.26 -8.93
N LEU A 228 -5.82 19.51 -7.73
CA LEU A 228 -5.55 18.47 -6.73
C LEU A 228 -6.57 18.54 -5.60
N VAL A 229 -7.22 17.40 -5.35
CA VAL A 229 -8.06 17.20 -4.18
C VAL A 229 -7.43 16.16 -3.28
N GLN A 230 -7.06 16.55 -2.07
CA GLN A 230 -6.45 15.64 -1.12
C GLN A 230 -7.50 15.10 -0.14
N LEU A 231 -7.64 13.77 -0.11
CA LEU A 231 -8.40 13.09 0.94
C LEU A 231 -7.51 12.92 2.19
N ASN A 232 -8.07 13.27 3.33
CA ASN A 232 -7.37 13.14 4.60
C ASN A 232 -8.29 12.52 5.64
N SER A 233 -7.75 11.64 6.47
CA SER A 233 -8.51 10.93 7.52
C SER A 233 -8.48 11.62 8.87
N PHE A 234 -7.55 12.56 9.06
CA PHE A 234 -7.37 13.36 10.29
C PHE A 234 -6.45 14.55 10.03
#